data_436d9d6373b5d20446f75ec347ca29c4
#
_entry.id   436d9d6373b5d20446f75ec347ca29c4
#
_cell.length_a   1.000
_cell.length_b   1.000
_cell.length_c   1.000
_cell.angle_alpha   90.00
_cell.angle_beta   90.00
_cell.angle_gamma   90.00
#
_symmetry.space_group_name_H-M   'P 1'
#
loop_
_entity.id
_entity.type
_entity.pdbx_description
1 polymer ?
#
loop_
_entity_poly.entity_id
_entity_poly.type
_entity_poly.pdbx_seq_one_letter_code
_entity_poly.pdbx_strand_id
1 'polypeptide(L)'
;MRQFAAVENPAPTPSTDTPDDASPAGMAAALASAAEEGHFDELRGRAARDDETYTLELSDKWVQFFDALGIDGFADLNRRAETLQRQIRDNGVSYNVYADASGPQRPWELDLFPLIVAPESWRQIEAGVLQRVRVLDRVMADVY
;
A
#
# COMPACT_ATOMS: atom_id res chain seq x y z
N MET A 1 -0.44 51.93 29.35
CA MET A 1 0.10 51.14 28.21
C MET A 1 0.68 49.86 28.78
N ARG A 2 -0.05 48.73 28.71
CA ARG A 2 0.45 47.44 29.17
C ARG A 2 0.83 46.60 27.92
N GLN A 3 2.09 46.27 27.84
CA GLN A 3 2.71 45.50 26.78
C GLN A 3 2.38 44.02 27.00
N PHE A 4 1.61 43.42 26.08
CA PHE A 4 1.38 41.98 26.07
C PHE A 4 2.59 41.30 25.45
N ALA A 5 3.28 40.49 26.26
CA ALA A 5 4.34 39.61 25.76
C ALA A 5 3.67 38.49 24.97
N ALA A 6 4.13 38.28 23.73
CA ALA A 6 3.76 37.16 22.89
C ALA A 6 4.30 35.86 23.52
N VAL A 7 3.41 34.92 23.81
CA VAL A 7 3.77 33.55 24.20
C VAL A 7 4.20 32.83 22.94
N GLU A 8 5.48 32.62 22.78
CA GLU A 8 6.08 31.82 21.73
C GLU A 8 5.73 30.35 22.00
N ASN A 9 4.89 29.78 21.12
CA ASN A 9 4.52 28.38 21.19
C ASN A 9 5.70 27.57 20.65
N PRO A 10 6.33 26.65 21.42
CA PRO A 10 7.43 25.85 20.89
C PRO A 10 6.93 24.97 19.76
N ALA A 11 7.65 24.98 18.64
CA ALA A 11 7.41 24.08 17.51
C ALA A 11 7.41 22.64 17.99
N PRO A 12 6.54 21.77 17.46
CA PRO A 12 6.57 20.36 17.79
C PRO A 12 7.92 19.78 17.38
N THR A 13 8.64 19.24 18.35
CA THR A 13 9.85 18.46 18.11
C THR A 13 9.46 17.25 17.27
N PRO A 14 10.17 16.97 16.16
CA PRO A 14 9.94 15.73 15.43
C PRO A 14 10.26 14.56 16.37
N SER A 15 9.28 13.72 16.62
CA SER A 15 9.45 12.45 17.32
C SER A 15 10.34 11.59 16.43
N THR A 16 11.58 11.40 16.80
CA THR A 16 12.44 10.36 16.26
C THR A 16 12.06 9.03 16.93
N ASP A 17 10.84 8.57 16.67
CA ASP A 17 10.48 7.19 16.93
C ASP A 17 11.11 6.34 15.83
N THR A 18 12.34 5.91 16.05
CA THR A 18 12.90 4.75 15.36
C THR A 18 11.96 3.60 15.68
N PRO A 19 11.38 2.89 14.69
CA PRO A 19 10.51 1.77 14.97
C PRO A 19 11.26 0.79 15.86
N ASP A 20 10.64 0.40 16.97
CA ASP A 20 11.15 -0.63 17.87
C ASP A 20 11.36 -1.89 17.00
N ASP A 21 12.61 -2.36 16.90
CA ASP A 21 13.03 -3.53 16.10
C ASP A 21 12.18 -4.78 16.41
N ALA A 22 11.56 -4.83 17.58
CA ALA A 22 10.68 -5.89 18.02
C ALA A 22 9.21 -5.71 17.60
N SER A 23 8.84 -4.57 16.99
CA SER A 23 7.48 -4.34 16.54
C SER A 23 7.20 -5.09 15.21
N PRO A 24 5.93 -5.47 14.92
CA PRO A 24 5.58 -6.07 13.63
C PRO A 24 5.99 -5.20 12.43
N ALA A 25 5.87 -3.89 12.55
CA ALA A 25 6.30 -2.95 11.53
C ALA A 25 7.83 -2.94 11.36
N GLY A 26 8.61 -2.96 12.46
CA GLY A 26 10.07 -3.08 12.44
C GLY A 26 10.52 -4.39 11.80
N MET A 27 9.91 -5.51 12.16
CA MET A 27 10.18 -6.82 11.55
C MET A 27 9.88 -6.82 10.05
N ALA A 28 8.75 -6.24 9.64
CA ALA A 28 8.39 -6.12 8.23
C ALA A 28 9.39 -5.25 7.46
N ALA A 29 9.81 -4.11 8.03
CA ALA A 29 10.81 -3.23 7.43
C ALA A 29 12.15 -3.95 7.23
N ALA A 30 12.59 -4.74 8.21
CA ALA A 30 13.84 -5.49 8.15
C ALA A 30 13.82 -6.62 7.10
N LEU A 31 12.66 -7.22 6.84
CA LEU A 31 12.51 -8.31 5.87
C LEU A 31 12.21 -7.81 4.44
N ALA A 32 11.59 -6.64 4.31
CA ALA A 32 11.19 -6.10 3.02
C ALA A 32 12.38 -5.41 2.34
N SER A 33 12.85 -5.96 1.24
CA SER A 33 13.82 -5.27 0.38
C SER A 33 13.21 -3.99 -0.19
N ALA A 34 14.04 -2.95 -0.38
CA ALA A 34 13.62 -1.75 -1.07
C ALA A 34 13.39 -2.05 -2.57
N ALA A 35 12.52 -1.25 -3.22
CA ALA A 35 12.41 -1.26 -4.66
C ALA A 35 13.74 -0.82 -5.32
N GLU A 36 13.92 -1.13 -6.60
CA GLU A 36 15.07 -0.64 -7.36
C GLU A 36 15.14 0.89 -7.35
N GLU A 37 16.37 1.41 -7.34
CA GLU A 37 16.61 2.86 -7.30
C GLU A 37 15.84 3.60 -8.42
N GLY A 38 15.19 4.69 -8.04
CA GLY A 38 14.37 5.51 -8.94
C GLY A 38 12.93 5.00 -9.15
N HIS A 39 12.60 3.80 -8.70
CA HIS A 39 11.24 3.29 -8.72
C HIS A 39 10.45 3.74 -7.49
N PHE A 40 9.14 3.78 -7.60
CA PHE A 40 8.29 4.09 -6.45
C PHE A 40 8.19 2.87 -5.55
N ASP A 41 8.58 3.03 -4.29
CA ASP A 41 8.45 2.02 -3.25
C ASP A 41 7.13 2.21 -2.52
N GLU A 42 6.22 1.27 -2.70
CA GLU A 42 4.90 1.33 -2.11
C GLU A 42 4.90 1.21 -0.59
N LEU A 43 5.78 0.38 -0.05
CA LEU A 43 5.91 0.18 1.40
C LEU A 43 6.39 1.46 2.09
N ARG A 44 7.29 2.18 1.45
CA ARG A 44 7.87 3.42 1.96
C ARG A 44 7.16 4.67 1.47
N GLY A 45 6.29 4.53 0.45
CA GLY A 45 5.46 5.63 -0.07
C GLY A 45 6.25 6.74 -0.77
N ARG A 46 7.44 6.45 -1.28
CA ARG A 46 8.36 7.40 -1.92
C ARG A 46 9.25 6.71 -2.96
N ALA A 47 9.98 7.50 -3.75
CA ALA A 47 10.96 6.94 -4.68
C ALA A 47 12.07 6.20 -3.93
N ALA A 48 12.44 5.03 -4.41
CA ALA A 48 13.48 4.21 -3.82
C ALA A 48 14.85 4.91 -3.90
N ARG A 49 15.61 4.81 -2.81
CA ARG A 49 16.98 5.34 -2.67
C ARG A 49 17.85 4.28 -2.02
N ASP A 50 19.13 4.33 -2.31
CA ASP A 50 20.13 3.45 -1.71
C ASP A 50 20.72 4.10 -0.44
N ASP A 51 19.95 4.08 0.66
CA ASP A 51 20.43 4.48 1.98
C ASP A 51 19.78 3.61 3.08
N GLU A 52 20.52 3.36 4.17
CA GLU A 52 20.09 2.50 5.26
C GLU A 52 18.84 3.01 5.97
N THR A 53 18.71 4.32 6.14
CA THR A 53 17.55 4.95 6.77
C THR A 53 16.29 4.71 5.94
N TYR A 54 16.43 4.83 4.62
CA TYR A 54 15.33 4.55 3.71
C TYR A 54 14.81 3.11 3.85
N THR A 55 15.71 2.14 3.98
CA THR A 55 15.37 0.72 4.01
C THR A 55 14.55 0.34 5.25
N LEU A 56 14.75 1.04 6.37
CA LEU A 56 14.07 0.76 7.64
C LEU A 56 12.74 1.51 7.82
N GLU A 57 12.50 2.59 7.06
CA GLU A 57 11.31 3.42 7.24
C GLU A 57 10.16 2.99 6.34
N LEU A 58 9.12 2.43 6.94
CA LEU A 58 7.84 2.21 6.26
C LEU A 58 6.97 3.47 6.30
N SER A 59 6.06 3.63 5.33
CA SER A 59 5.06 4.69 5.40
C SER A 59 4.01 4.40 6.49
N ASP A 60 3.43 5.45 7.07
CA ASP A 60 2.48 5.35 8.20
C ASP A 60 1.34 4.36 7.96
N LYS A 61 0.84 4.26 6.75
CA LYS A 61 -0.23 3.32 6.40
C LYS A 61 0.20 1.86 6.51
N TRP A 62 1.47 1.57 6.19
CA TRP A 62 2.02 0.23 6.32
C TRP A 62 2.41 -0.08 7.75
N VAL A 63 2.92 0.90 8.50
CA VAL A 63 3.14 0.76 9.95
C VAL A 63 1.82 0.39 10.63
N GLN A 64 0.75 1.14 10.40
CA GLN A 64 -0.58 0.85 10.97
C GLN A 64 -1.11 -0.53 10.55
N PHE A 65 -0.88 -0.94 9.32
CA PHE A 65 -1.28 -2.26 8.83
C PHE A 65 -0.57 -3.38 9.57
N PHE A 66 0.76 -3.32 9.69
CA PHE A 66 1.54 -4.36 10.38
C PHE A 66 1.27 -4.37 11.88
N ASP A 67 1.11 -3.22 12.50
CA ASP A 67 0.74 -3.14 13.92
C ASP A 67 -0.66 -3.73 14.18
N ALA A 68 -1.61 -3.48 13.29
CA ALA A 68 -2.94 -4.09 13.37
C ALA A 68 -2.91 -5.61 13.11
N LEU A 69 -2.01 -6.09 12.24
CA LEU A 69 -1.78 -7.52 12.00
C LEU A 69 -1.26 -8.22 13.26
N GLY A 70 -0.40 -7.53 14.01
CA GLY A 70 0.22 -8.01 15.23
C GLY A 70 1.29 -9.09 15.00
N ILE A 71 2.03 -9.42 16.05
CA ILE A 71 3.11 -10.42 16.01
C ILE A 71 2.58 -11.79 15.60
N ASP A 72 1.45 -12.22 16.15
CA ASP A 72 0.85 -13.52 15.84
C ASP A 72 0.39 -13.59 14.38
N GLY A 73 -0.21 -12.50 13.85
CA GLY A 73 -0.61 -12.40 12.47
C GLY A 73 0.58 -12.43 11.52
N PHE A 74 1.68 -11.78 11.90
CA PHE A 74 2.92 -11.76 11.13
C PHE A 74 3.58 -13.15 11.09
N ALA A 75 3.68 -13.85 12.24
CA ALA A 75 4.20 -15.21 12.31
C ALA A 75 3.37 -16.22 11.51
N ASP A 76 2.09 -15.94 11.30
CA ASP A 76 1.13 -16.82 10.61
C ASP A 76 1.00 -16.57 9.09
N LEU A 77 1.78 -15.66 8.53
CA LEU A 77 1.66 -15.25 7.12
C LEU A 77 1.79 -16.42 6.14
N ASN A 78 2.74 -17.31 6.35
CA ASN A 78 2.95 -18.47 5.48
C ASN A 78 1.72 -19.39 5.46
N ARG A 79 1.13 -19.67 6.62
CA ARG A 79 -0.10 -20.47 6.71
C ARG A 79 -1.29 -19.81 6.03
N ARG A 80 -1.38 -18.48 6.14
CA ARG A 80 -2.42 -17.70 5.44
C ARG A 80 -2.23 -17.76 3.93
N ALA A 81 -1.00 -17.65 3.43
CA ALA A 81 -0.67 -17.79 2.01
C ALA A 81 -1.10 -19.16 1.46
N GLU A 82 -0.72 -20.24 2.16
CA GLU A 82 -1.10 -21.60 1.77
C GLU A 82 -2.62 -21.81 1.76
N THR A 83 -3.31 -21.25 2.77
CA THR A 83 -4.76 -21.34 2.88
C THR A 83 -5.44 -20.58 1.73
N LEU A 84 -4.97 -19.37 1.41
CA LEU A 84 -5.46 -18.55 0.31
C LEU A 84 -5.29 -19.29 -1.03
N GLN A 85 -4.11 -19.80 -1.32
CA GLN A 85 -3.84 -20.57 -2.53
C GLN A 85 -4.71 -21.82 -2.65
N ARG A 86 -4.97 -22.51 -1.53
CA ARG A 86 -5.87 -23.67 -1.50
C ARG A 86 -7.29 -23.24 -1.83
N GLN A 87 -7.81 -22.21 -1.19
CA GLN A 87 -9.14 -21.68 -1.46
C GLN A 87 -9.34 -21.28 -2.92
N ILE A 88 -8.34 -20.64 -3.53
CA ILE A 88 -8.39 -20.25 -4.95
C ILE A 88 -8.52 -21.51 -5.83
N ARG A 89 -7.71 -22.53 -5.57
CA ARG A 89 -7.78 -23.79 -6.32
C ARG A 89 -9.08 -24.53 -6.11
N ASP A 90 -9.53 -24.65 -4.86
CA ASP A 90 -10.75 -25.41 -4.50
C ASP A 90 -12.02 -24.74 -5.07
N ASN A 91 -12.02 -23.42 -5.16
CA ASN A 91 -13.10 -22.66 -5.79
C ASN A 91 -13.00 -22.61 -7.34
N GLY A 92 -11.97 -23.21 -7.92
CA GLY A 92 -11.78 -23.23 -9.38
C GLY A 92 -11.60 -21.84 -9.99
N VAL A 93 -11.11 -20.87 -9.20
CA VAL A 93 -10.86 -19.49 -9.69
C VAL A 93 -9.62 -19.50 -10.55
N SER A 94 -9.85 -19.54 -11.86
CA SER A 94 -8.78 -19.49 -12.86
C SER A 94 -9.11 -18.43 -13.90
N TYR A 95 -8.10 -17.92 -14.56
CA TYR A 95 -8.29 -17.07 -15.74
C TYR A 95 -7.66 -17.71 -16.97
N ASN A 96 -8.35 -17.56 -18.09
CA ASN A 96 -7.84 -17.99 -19.38
C ASN A 96 -7.30 -16.79 -20.15
N VAL A 97 -5.99 -16.78 -20.37
CA VAL A 97 -5.28 -15.66 -21.01
C VAL A 97 -5.60 -15.66 -22.48
N TYR A 98 -6.51 -15.67 -23.09
CA TYR A 98 -6.82 -15.59 -24.55
C TYR A 98 -7.90 -16.56 -25.07
N ALA A 99 -8.80 -17.02 -24.23
CA ALA A 99 -9.91 -17.86 -24.70
C ALA A 99 -9.45 -19.08 -25.55
N ASP A 100 -8.22 -19.53 -25.38
CA ASP A 100 -7.73 -20.74 -26.03
C ASP A 100 -8.25 -21.94 -25.24
N ALA A 101 -9.18 -22.68 -25.85
CA ALA A 101 -9.82 -23.86 -25.23
C ALA A 101 -8.82 -24.96 -24.85
N SER A 102 -7.59 -24.92 -25.36
CA SER A 102 -6.50 -25.86 -25.10
C SER A 102 -5.37 -25.25 -24.24
N GLY A 103 -5.46 -23.98 -23.89
CA GLY A 103 -4.44 -23.30 -23.09
C GLY A 103 -4.44 -23.75 -21.63
N PRO A 104 -3.27 -23.76 -20.94
CA PRO A 104 -3.22 -24.09 -19.53
C PRO A 104 -4.01 -23.08 -18.72
N GLN A 105 -4.98 -23.58 -17.94
CA GLN A 105 -5.67 -22.75 -16.97
C GLN A 105 -4.68 -22.32 -15.88
N ARG A 106 -4.45 -21.03 -15.75
CA ARG A 106 -3.67 -20.48 -14.63
C ARG A 106 -4.58 -20.17 -13.47
N PRO A 107 -4.30 -20.70 -12.27
CA PRO A 107 -5.02 -20.26 -11.09
C PRO A 107 -4.83 -18.76 -10.89
N TRP A 108 -5.85 -18.09 -10.39
CA TRP A 108 -5.75 -16.69 -10.00
C TRP A 108 -4.76 -16.56 -8.84
N GLU A 109 -3.86 -15.60 -8.92
CA GLU A 109 -2.92 -15.29 -7.85
C GLU A 109 -3.41 -14.07 -7.09
N LEU A 110 -3.53 -14.20 -5.77
CA LEU A 110 -3.86 -13.12 -4.85
C LEU A 110 -2.71 -12.94 -3.87
N ASP A 111 -2.31 -11.70 -3.71
CA ASP A 111 -1.35 -11.33 -2.68
C ASP A 111 -2.02 -11.26 -1.31
N LEU A 112 -1.26 -11.62 -0.27
CA LEU A 112 -1.70 -11.44 1.12
C LEU A 112 -1.76 -9.97 1.53
N PHE A 113 -0.92 -9.15 0.91
CA PHE A 113 -0.84 -7.73 1.22
C PHE A 113 -1.72 -6.92 0.27
N PRO A 114 -2.68 -6.14 0.81
CA PRO A 114 -3.55 -5.33 -0.02
C PRO A 114 -2.82 -4.09 -0.56
N LEU A 115 -3.25 -3.59 -1.71
CA LEU A 115 -2.89 -2.24 -2.12
C LEU A 115 -3.60 -1.23 -1.19
N ILE A 116 -2.84 -0.55 -0.35
CA ILE A 116 -3.40 0.44 0.59
C ILE A 116 -3.43 1.81 -0.09
N VAL A 117 -4.63 2.27 -0.42
CA VAL A 117 -4.84 3.60 -1.02
C VAL A 117 -5.27 4.58 0.07
N ALA A 118 -4.46 5.61 0.31
CA ALA A 118 -4.81 6.66 1.28
C ALA A 118 -6.06 7.44 0.84
N PRO A 119 -6.87 7.95 1.79
CA PRO A 119 -8.10 8.69 1.47
C PRO A 119 -7.90 9.90 0.55
N GLU A 120 -6.75 10.58 0.67
CA GLU A 120 -6.36 11.71 -0.16
C GLU A 120 -6.14 11.28 -1.62
N SER A 121 -5.39 10.20 -1.80
CA SER A 121 -5.11 9.61 -3.12
C SER A 121 -6.40 9.10 -3.76
N TRP A 122 -7.27 8.46 -2.97
CA TRP A 122 -8.58 8.01 -3.47
C TRP A 122 -9.44 9.16 -3.97
N ARG A 123 -9.55 10.25 -3.20
CA ARG A 123 -10.30 11.45 -3.63
C ARG A 123 -9.78 12.03 -4.95
N GLN A 124 -8.47 12.05 -5.14
CA GLN A 124 -7.87 12.52 -6.39
C GLN A 124 -8.18 11.57 -7.56
N ILE A 125 -8.07 10.26 -7.35
CA ILE A 125 -8.40 9.23 -8.35
C ILE A 125 -9.87 9.35 -8.73
N GLU A 126 -10.77 9.40 -7.74
CA GLU A 126 -12.21 9.54 -7.94
C GLU A 126 -12.56 10.79 -8.77
N ALA A 127 -12.03 11.94 -8.38
CA ALA A 127 -12.24 13.19 -9.11
C ALA A 127 -11.76 13.08 -10.56
N GLY A 128 -10.61 12.48 -10.79
CA GLY A 128 -10.07 12.28 -12.14
C GLY A 128 -10.88 11.30 -12.97
N VAL A 129 -11.38 10.22 -12.39
CA VAL A 129 -12.25 9.25 -13.07
C VAL A 129 -13.59 9.92 -13.44
N LEU A 130 -14.23 10.60 -12.49
CA LEU A 130 -15.50 11.29 -12.72
C LEU A 130 -15.37 12.37 -13.81
N GLN A 131 -14.26 13.10 -13.84
CA GLN A 131 -14.00 14.07 -14.91
C GLN A 131 -13.94 13.38 -16.28
N ARG A 132 -13.21 12.28 -16.40
CA ARG A 132 -13.07 11.54 -17.67
C ARG A 132 -14.39 10.94 -18.13
N VAL A 133 -15.16 10.36 -17.21
CA VAL A 133 -16.49 9.81 -17.54
C VAL A 133 -17.42 10.91 -18.08
N ARG A 134 -17.44 12.09 -17.45
CA ARG A 134 -18.24 13.21 -17.94
C ARG A 134 -17.81 13.71 -19.32
N VAL A 135 -16.51 13.69 -19.61
CA VAL A 135 -16.00 14.05 -20.96
C VAL A 135 -16.46 13.02 -21.98
N LEU A 136 -16.31 11.74 -21.68
CA LEU A 136 -16.75 10.65 -22.57
C LEU A 136 -18.26 10.69 -22.82
N ASP A 137 -19.06 10.92 -21.79
CA ASP A 137 -20.52 11.06 -21.90
C ASP A 137 -20.91 12.20 -22.87
N ARG A 138 -20.25 13.36 -22.77
CA ARG A 138 -20.46 14.47 -23.69
C ARG A 138 -20.05 14.15 -25.13
N VAL A 139 -18.91 13.49 -25.30
CA VAL A 139 -18.43 13.04 -26.60
C VAL A 139 -19.44 12.09 -27.24
N MET A 140 -19.94 11.12 -26.49
CA MET A 140 -20.96 10.17 -26.99
C MET A 140 -22.27 10.87 -27.35
N ALA A 141 -22.70 11.85 -26.56
CA ALA A 141 -23.91 12.61 -26.84
C ALA A 141 -23.77 13.52 -28.06
N ASP A 142 -22.56 13.93 -28.45
CA ASP A 142 -22.30 14.79 -29.62
C ASP A 142 -22.13 13.96 -30.92
N VAL A 143 -21.80 12.68 -30.80
CA VAL A 143 -21.58 11.76 -31.94
C VAL A 143 -22.89 11.09 -32.40
N TYR A 144 -23.88 10.98 -31.53
CA TYR A 144 -25.18 10.34 -31.76
C TYR A 144 -26.35 11.32 -31.63
#